data_3b7b15971535669e6c96c3d209c10677
#
_entry.id   3b7b15971535669e6c96c3d209c10677
#
_cell.length_a   1.000
_cell.length_b   1.000
_cell.length_c   1.000
_cell.angle_alpha   90.00
_cell.angle_beta   90.00
_cell.angle_gamma   90.00
#
_symmetry.space_group_name_H-M   'P 1'
#
loop_
_entity.id
_entity.type
_entity.pdbx_description
1 polymer ?
#
loop_
_entity_poly.entity_id
_entity_poly.type
_entity_poly.pdbx_seq_one_letter_code
_entity_poly.pdbx_strand_id
1 'polypeptide(L)'
;ILMERAAVGDVKRAAAFYKIIRYSYGSGCTSYGCQPFDIRKTFTIIWEANRRLKDTVIENKDFEALIRQYDRPNAFFYCDPPYFETEGHYEVVFRKEDHVRLRDTLKGIQGKFMVSYNDCAYIRELYQDFQIEAVTRINNLAQRYDNGSEFPEVLIANYDMEERKKSMPMQMNLFELYGEQKTVRWKGKETEEEPQDT
;
A
#
# COMPACT_ATOMS: atom_id res chain seq x y z
N ILE A 1 -7.23 -24.81 -9.84
CA ILE A 1 -6.12 -23.89 -10.18
C ILE A 1 -5.07 -23.84 -9.06
N LEU A 2 -5.47 -23.77 -7.80
CA LEU A 2 -4.55 -23.83 -6.67
C LEU A 2 -3.89 -25.21 -6.48
N MET A 3 -4.57 -26.29 -6.87
CA MET A 3 -4.07 -27.67 -6.74
C MET A 3 -2.98 -28.03 -7.78
N GLU A 4 -2.85 -27.28 -8.87
CA GLU A 4 -1.83 -27.52 -9.89
C GLU A 4 -0.46 -26.89 -9.57
N ARG A 5 -0.32 -26.24 -8.43
CA ARG A 5 0.92 -25.53 -8.05
C ARG A 5 2.18 -26.40 -8.04
N ALA A 6 2.03 -27.69 -7.77
CA ALA A 6 3.18 -28.61 -7.66
C ALA A 6 3.76 -29.07 -9.01
N ALA A 7 3.01 -28.98 -10.10
CA ALA A 7 3.39 -29.55 -11.40
C ALA A 7 3.78 -28.50 -12.47
N VAL A 8 3.67 -27.23 -12.18
CA VAL A 8 3.86 -26.15 -13.17
C VAL A 8 5.14 -25.38 -12.90
N GLY A 9 5.96 -25.14 -13.92
CA GLY A 9 7.18 -24.32 -13.81
C GLY A 9 6.87 -22.90 -13.30
N ASP A 10 7.84 -22.27 -12.66
CA ASP A 10 7.68 -21.01 -11.92
C ASP A 10 7.05 -19.87 -12.75
N VAL A 11 7.42 -19.74 -14.02
CA VAL A 11 6.85 -18.72 -14.92
C VAL A 11 5.35 -18.96 -15.16
N LYS A 12 4.95 -20.22 -15.42
CA LYS A 12 3.53 -20.56 -15.63
C LYS A 12 2.73 -20.37 -14.36
N ARG A 13 3.30 -20.72 -13.22
CA ARG A 13 2.68 -20.54 -11.90
C ARG A 13 2.48 -19.06 -11.58
N ALA A 14 3.50 -18.23 -11.80
CA ALA A 14 3.42 -16.79 -11.64
C ALA A 14 2.37 -16.16 -12.57
N ALA A 15 2.34 -16.57 -13.83
CA ALA A 15 1.33 -16.10 -14.79
C ALA A 15 -0.10 -16.51 -14.41
N ALA A 16 -0.28 -17.74 -13.91
CA ALA A 16 -1.58 -18.21 -13.43
C ALA A 16 -2.03 -17.41 -12.18
N PHE A 17 -1.13 -17.18 -11.24
CA PHE A 17 -1.41 -16.39 -10.04
C PHE A 17 -1.74 -14.94 -10.39
N TYR A 18 -0.97 -14.33 -11.29
CA TYR A 18 -1.26 -12.97 -11.78
C TYR A 18 -2.66 -12.86 -12.41
N LYS A 19 -3.07 -13.86 -13.22
CA LYS A 19 -4.43 -13.91 -13.76
C LYS A 19 -5.48 -13.97 -12.65
N ILE A 20 -5.28 -14.81 -11.64
CA ILE A 20 -6.22 -14.92 -10.51
C ILE A 20 -6.38 -13.55 -9.83
N ILE A 21 -5.29 -12.88 -9.48
CA ILE A 21 -5.33 -11.55 -8.89
C ILE A 21 -6.10 -10.55 -9.76
N ARG A 22 -5.83 -10.53 -11.06
CA ARG A 22 -6.44 -9.55 -11.98
C ARG A 22 -7.91 -9.80 -12.29
N TYR A 23 -8.36 -11.04 -12.20
CA TYR A 23 -9.74 -11.44 -12.49
C TYR A 23 -10.58 -11.67 -11.23
N SER A 24 -10.01 -11.63 -10.04
CA SER A 24 -10.75 -11.73 -8.79
C SER A 24 -11.30 -10.38 -8.34
N TYR A 25 -12.41 -10.41 -7.61
CA TYR A 25 -12.97 -9.20 -7.00
C TYR A 25 -12.02 -8.68 -5.91
N GLY A 26 -11.70 -7.39 -5.99
CA GLY A 26 -10.80 -6.75 -5.02
C GLY A 26 -9.41 -7.38 -4.92
N SER A 27 -8.98 -8.15 -5.93
CA SER A 27 -7.74 -8.95 -5.91
C SER A 27 -7.69 -10.02 -4.80
N GLY A 28 -8.83 -10.36 -4.19
CA GLY A 28 -8.92 -11.28 -3.06
C GLY A 28 -8.69 -12.75 -3.39
N CYS A 29 -8.49 -13.12 -4.66
CA CYS A 29 -8.21 -14.48 -5.13
C CYS A 29 -9.29 -15.54 -4.79
N THR A 30 -10.41 -15.16 -4.19
CA THR A 30 -11.50 -16.05 -3.75
C THR A 30 -12.64 -16.16 -4.75
N SER A 31 -12.72 -15.25 -5.71
CA SER A 31 -13.73 -15.22 -6.76
C SER A 31 -13.08 -15.03 -8.11
N TYR A 32 -13.76 -15.47 -9.17
CA TYR A 32 -13.32 -15.24 -10.54
C TYR A 32 -14.42 -14.46 -11.27
N GLY A 33 -14.13 -13.19 -11.58
CA GLY A 33 -15.05 -12.32 -12.29
C GLY A 33 -14.97 -12.49 -13.80
N CYS A 34 -16.13 -12.59 -14.46
CA CYS A 34 -16.24 -12.64 -15.92
C CYS A 34 -16.15 -11.27 -16.60
N GLN A 35 -15.50 -10.28 -15.98
CA GLN A 35 -15.35 -8.99 -16.63
C GLN A 35 -14.30 -9.07 -17.74
N PRO A 36 -14.58 -8.54 -18.94
CA PRO A 36 -13.62 -8.50 -20.02
C PRO A 36 -12.42 -7.62 -19.61
N PHE A 37 -11.27 -8.25 -19.43
CA PHE A 37 -10.03 -7.56 -19.09
C PHE A 37 -8.92 -8.01 -20.06
N ASP A 38 -8.38 -7.05 -20.81
CA ASP A 38 -7.24 -7.33 -21.68
C ASP A 38 -5.94 -7.29 -20.86
N ILE A 39 -5.46 -8.45 -20.45
CA ILE A 39 -4.25 -8.61 -19.64
C ILE A 39 -3.00 -8.02 -20.35
N ARG A 40 -3.01 -7.90 -21.67
CA ARG A 40 -1.89 -7.32 -22.43
C ARG A 40 -1.64 -5.86 -22.07
N LYS A 41 -2.69 -5.13 -21.66
CA LYS A 41 -2.58 -3.74 -21.18
C LYS A 41 -1.72 -3.61 -19.93
N THR A 42 -1.43 -4.70 -19.23
CA THR A 42 -0.62 -4.71 -18.01
C THR A 42 0.84 -5.12 -18.24
N PHE A 43 1.23 -5.44 -19.45
CA PHE A 43 2.62 -5.85 -19.73
C PHE A 43 3.63 -4.74 -19.41
N THR A 44 3.29 -3.49 -19.69
CA THR A 44 4.12 -2.34 -19.31
C THR A 44 4.37 -2.31 -17.81
N ILE A 45 3.32 -2.53 -17.00
CA ILE A 45 3.42 -2.58 -15.53
C ILE A 45 4.34 -3.71 -15.07
N ILE A 46 4.28 -4.88 -15.73
CA ILE A 46 5.15 -6.02 -15.41
C ILE A 46 6.62 -5.67 -15.70
N TRP A 47 6.90 -5.02 -16.81
CA TRP A 47 8.26 -4.57 -17.16
C TRP A 47 8.77 -3.50 -16.20
N GLU A 48 7.94 -2.55 -15.83
CA GLU A 48 8.27 -1.52 -14.83
C GLU A 48 8.53 -2.15 -13.46
N ALA A 49 7.70 -3.11 -13.04
CA ALA A 49 7.90 -3.86 -11.80
C ALA A 49 9.21 -4.66 -11.84
N ASN A 50 9.53 -5.33 -12.95
CA ASN A 50 10.79 -6.04 -13.11
C ASN A 50 11.99 -5.11 -12.96
N ARG A 51 11.95 -3.93 -13.61
CA ARG A 51 13.01 -2.92 -13.48
C ARG A 51 13.13 -2.40 -12.05
N ARG A 52 12.00 -2.15 -11.39
CA ARG A 52 11.94 -1.65 -10.02
C ARG A 52 12.50 -2.65 -9.01
N LEU A 53 12.24 -3.94 -9.23
CA LEU A 53 12.64 -5.02 -8.32
C LEU A 53 14.05 -5.56 -8.59
N LYS A 54 14.77 -5.03 -9.59
CA LYS A 54 16.08 -5.53 -10.00
C LYS A 54 17.07 -5.66 -8.83
N ASP A 55 17.08 -4.68 -7.93
CA ASP A 55 17.98 -4.62 -6.78
C ASP A 55 17.26 -4.95 -5.45
N THR A 56 16.08 -5.60 -5.54
CA THR A 56 15.28 -5.96 -4.38
C THR A 56 15.43 -7.45 -4.08
N VAL A 57 15.81 -7.77 -2.85
CA VAL A 57 15.82 -9.15 -2.36
C VAL A 57 14.43 -9.49 -1.85
N ILE A 58 13.81 -10.54 -2.42
CA ILE A 58 12.51 -11.04 -2.00
C ILE A 58 12.74 -12.29 -1.14
N GLU A 59 12.31 -12.23 0.12
CA GLU A 59 12.46 -13.32 1.07
C GLU A 59 11.10 -13.79 1.58
N ASN A 60 10.98 -15.09 1.82
CA ASN A 60 9.82 -15.70 2.48
C ASN A 60 10.29 -16.33 3.78
N LYS A 61 10.40 -15.52 4.83
CA LYS A 61 10.90 -15.90 6.14
C LYS A 61 9.97 -15.42 7.24
N ASP A 62 10.10 -16.02 8.42
CA ASP A 62 9.53 -15.47 9.64
C ASP A 62 10.07 -14.05 9.90
N PHE A 63 9.18 -13.12 10.31
CA PHE A 63 9.53 -11.72 10.46
C PHE A 63 10.63 -11.48 11.49
N GLU A 64 10.65 -12.25 12.59
CA GLU A 64 11.67 -12.10 13.62
C GLU A 64 13.06 -12.51 13.09
N ALA A 65 13.13 -13.62 12.36
CA ALA A 65 14.36 -14.07 11.74
C ALA A 65 14.85 -13.06 10.68
N LEU A 66 13.91 -12.49 9.90
CA LEU A 66 14.22 -11.47 8.90
C LEU A 66 14.75 -10.18 9.53
N ILE A 67 14.05 -9.66 10.54
CA ILE A 67 14.43 -8.43 11.23
C ILE A 67 15.82 -8.60 11.85
N ARG A 68 16.05 -9.69 12.58
CA ARG A 68 17.36 -9.98 13.21
C ARG A 68 18.49 -10.10 12.18
N GLN A 69 18.22 -10.66 11.00
CA GLN A 69 19.21 -10.82 9.92
C GLN A 69 19.64 -9.48 9.33
N TYR A 70 18.72 -8.54 9.20
CA TYR A 70 18.95 -7.25 8.51
C TYR A 70 19.10 -6.07 9.46
N ASP A 71 19.03 -6.27 10.78
CA ASP A 71 19.16 -5.18 11.75
C ASP A 71 20.57 -4.58 11.76
N ARG A 72 20.61 -3.27 11.55
CA ARG A 72 21.82 -2.42 11.54
C ARG A 72 21.42 -0.99 11.92
N PRO A 73 22.35 -0.15 12.40
CA PRO A 73 22.03 1.25 12.75
C PRO A 73 21.36 2.06 11.62
N ASN A 74 21.65 1.72 10.36
CA ASN A 74 21.07 2.39 9.18
C ASN A 74 19.90 1.61 8.57
N ALA A 75 19.45 0.51 9.18
CA ALA A 75 18.29 -0.23 8.69
C ALA A 75 17.00 0.53 9.00
N PHE A 76 16.03 0.40 8.09
CA PHE A 76 14.67 0.86 8.30
C PHE A 76 13.71 -0.29 8.00
N PHE A 77 12.88 -0.64 8.95
CA PHE A 77 11.87 -1.68 8.82
C PHE A 77 10.49 -1.04 8.72
N TYR A 78 9.79 -1.26 7.61
CA TYR A 78 8.36 -1.00 7.52
C TYR A 78 7.62 -2.32 7.69
N CYS A 79 6.77 -2.38 8.70
CA CYS A 79 6.00 -3.58 9.03
C CYS A 79 4.50 -3.30 8.82
N ASP A 80 3.84 -4.18 8.07
CA ASP A 80 2.41 -4.13 7.81
C ASP A 80 1.83 -5.54 8.12
N PRO A 81 1.74 -5.90 9.41
CA PRO A 81 1.22 -7.20 9.83
C PRO A 81 -0.29 -7.28 9.63
N PRO A 82 -0.89 -8.48 9.70
CA PRO A 82 -2.34 -8.61 9.84
C PRO A 82 -2.85 -7.75 10.99
N TYR A 83 -3.90 -6.97 10.76
CA TYR A 83 -4.44 -6.06 11.77
C TYR A 83 -5.13 -6.85 12.88
N PHE A 84 -5.02 -6.36 14.10
CA PHE A 84 -5.60 -7.00 15.27
C PHE A 84 -7.13 -7.12 15.11
N GLU A 85 -7.69 -8.30 15.43
CA GLU A 85 -9.10 -8.69 15.25
C GLU A 85 -9.56 -8.82 13.78
N THR A 86 -8.65 -8.67 12.80
CA THR A 86 -8.96 -8.89 11.38
C THR A 86 -8.12 -10.01 10.76
N GLU A 87 -7.39 -10.74 11.58
CA GLU A 87 -6.45 -11.80 11.16
C GLU A 87 -7.14 -12.92 10.37
N GLY A 88 -8.45 -13.16 10.63
CA GLY A 88 -9.25 -14.15 9.92
C GLY A 88 -9.43 -13.88 8.42
N HIS A 89 -9.11 -12.69 7.94
CA HIS A 89 -9.11 -12.35 6.51
C HIS A 89 -7.86 -12.83 5.76
N TYR A 90 -6.84 -13.28 6.49
CA TYR A 90 -5.59 -13.75 5.91
C TYR A 90 -5.46 -15.27 5.98
N GLU A 91 -4.83 -15.88 4.98
CA GLU A 91 -4.53 -17.31 4.97
C GLU A 91 -3.43 -17.69 6.01
N VAL A 92 -2.71 -16.70 6.51
CA VAL A 92 -1.63 -16.88 7.49
C VAL A 92 -2.20 -16.64 8.88
N VAL A 93 -1.95 -17.61 9.77
CA VAL A 93 -2.32 -17.46 11.17
C VAL A 93 -1.35 -16.49 11.83
N PHE A 94 -1.88 -15.33 12.25
CA PHE A 94 -1.14 -14.35 13.05
C PHE A 94 -1.90 -14.17 14.37
N ARG A 95 -1.35 -14.68 15.45
CA ARG A 95 -2.01 -14.75 16.75
C ARG A 95 -1.64 -13.55 17.63
N LYS A 96 -2.37 -13.39 18.72
CA LYS A 96 -2.10 -12.33 19.70
C LYS A 96 -0.64 -12.37 20.20
N GLU A 97 -0.07 -13.56 20.35
CA GLU A 97 1.32 -13.77 20.74
C GLU A 97 2.30 -13.28 19.66
N ASP A 98 1.92 -13.33 18.40
CA ASP A 98 2.74 -12.84 17.28
C ASP A 98 2.83 -11.32 17.27
N HIS A 99 1.75 -10.61 17.64
CA HIS A 99 1.78 -9.15 17.83
C HIS A 99 2.76 -8.74 18.94
N VAL A 100 2.74 -9.49 20.07
CA VAL A 100 3.69 -9.27 21.17
C VAL A 100 5.11 -9.57 20.72
N ARG A 101 5.32 -10.69 20.03
CA ARG A 101 6.63 -11.10 19.51
C ARG A 101 7.20 -10.08 18.52
N LEU A 102 6.35 -9.52 17.65
CA LEU A 102 6.75 -8.45 16.73
C LEU A 102 7.18 -7.20 17.49
N ARG A 103 6.38 -6.74 18.46
CA ARG A 103 6.73 -5.61 19.30
C ARG A 103 8.05 -5.82 20.04
N ASP A 104 8.26 -7.00 20.64
CA ASP A 104 9.48 -7.31 21.40
C ASP A 104 10.70 -7.36 20.47
N THR A 105 10.55 -7.93 19.28
CA THR A 105 11.60 -7.93 18.26
C THR A 105 11.99 -6.51 17.88
N LEU A 106 11.03 -5.66 17.59
CA LEU A 106 11.24 -4.26 17.18
C LEU A 106 11.80 -3.40 18.32
N LYS A 107 11.48 -3.70 19.57
CA LYS A 107 12.05 -3.01 20.75
C LYS A 107 13.56 -3.22 20.88
N GLY A 108 14.09 -4.34 20.38
CA GLY A 108 15.49 -4.72 20.51
C GLY A 108 16.39 -4.34 19.35
N ILE A 109 15.88 -3.71 18.28
CA ILE A 109 16.68 -3.39 17.09
C ILE A 109 17.57 -2.16 17.27
N GLN A 110 18.64 -2.11 16.48
CA GLN A 110 19.52 -0.94 16.36
C GLN A 110 19.00 0.05 15.33
N GLY A 111 18.26 -0.43 14.35
CA GLY A 111 17.70 0.36 13.24
C GLY A 111 16.45 1.13 13.64
N LYS A 112 15.81 1.71 12.64
CA LYS A 112 14.53 2.39 12.77
C LYS A 112 13.41 1.51 12.25
N PHE A 113 12.21 1.65 12.83
CA PHE A 113 11.03 1.00 12.31
C PHE A 113 9.82 1.93 12.23
N MET A 114 8.88 1.54 11.38
CA MET A 114 7.52 2.02 11.35
C MET A 114 6.58 0.82 11.18
N VAL A 115 5.55 0.75 12.00
CA VAL A 115 4.50 -0.29 11.92
C VAL A 115 3.16 0.38 11.69
N SER A 116 2.34 -0.15 10.77
CA SER A 116 0.95 0.24 10.57
C SER A 116 0.00 -0.76 11.25
N TYR A 117 -1.01 -0.25 11.93
CA TYR A 117 -2.07 -1.05 12.55
C TYR A 117 -3.42 -0.32 12.51
N ASN A 118 -4.51 -1.08 12.69
CA ASN A 118 -5.78 -0.50 13.04
C ASN A 118 -5.70 0.18 14.43
N ASP A 119 -6.36 1.34 14.55
CA ASP A 119 -6.39 2.06 15.82
C ASP A 119 -7.33 1.37 16.81
N CYS A 120 -6.76 0.69 17.79
CA CYS A 120 -7.50 0.06 18.87
C CYS A 120 -6.73 0.12 20.20
N ALA A 121 -7.46 -0.02 21.32
CA ALA A 121 -6.91 0.10 22.66
C ALA A 121 -5.75 -0.89 22.90
N TYR A 122 -5.89 -2.13 22.44
CA TYR A 122 -4.87 -3.15 22.62
C TYR A 122 -3.54 -2.78 21.93
N ILE A 123 -3.59 -2.31 20.69
CA ILE A 123 -2.38 -1.92 19.96
C ILE A 123 -1.73 -0.68 20.58
N ARG A 124 -2.53 0.29 21.00
CA ARG A 124 -2.01 1.49 21.70
C ARG A 124 -1.33 1.13 23.03
N GLU A 125 -1.91 0.20 23.80
CA GLU A 125 -1.30 -0.31 25.03
C GLU A 125 -0.02 -1.10 24.74
N LEU A 126 -0.05 -2.00 23.73
CA LEU A 126 1.08 -2.84 23.36
C LEU A 126 2.31 -2.02 22.95
N TYR A 127 2.09 -0.91 22.26
CA TYR A 127 3.16 -0.04 21.74
C TYR A 127 3.31 1.30 22.48
N GLN A 128 2.80 1.41 23.71
CA GLN A 128 2.80 2.66 24.50
C GLN A 128 4.19 3.29 24.71
N ASP A 129 5.26 2.48 24.63
CA ASP A 129 6.66 2.95 24.77
C ASP A 129 7.19 3.67 23.51
N PHE A 130 6.42 3.72 22.43
CA PHE A 130 6.82 4.24 21.13
C PHE A 130 6.00 5.46 20.71
N GLN A 131 6.45 6.15 19.67
CA GLN A 131 5.68 7.22 19.04
C GLN A 131 4.49 6.62 18.31
N ILE A 132 3.28 7.09 18.61
CA ILE A 132 2.04 6.65 17.96
C ILE A 132 1.36 7.85 17.32
N GLU A 133 1.20 7.83 16.01
CA GLU A 133 0.48 8.84 15.24
C GLU A 133 -0.80 8.24 14.67
N ALA A 134 -1.95 8.86 14.97
CA ALA A 134 -3.22 8.47 14.36
C ALA A 134 -3.29 9.00 12.94
N VAL A 135 -3.70 8.13 12.01
CA VAL A 135 -3.93 8.47 10.61
C VAL A 135 -5.28 7.95 10.17
N THR A 136 -5.89 8.63 9.23
CA THR A 136 -7.17 8.20 8.65
C THR A 136 -6.94 7.75 7.23
N ARG A 137 -7.31 6.52 6.92
CA ARG A 137 -7.25 5.99 5.56
C ARG A 137 -8.65 5.93 4.96
N ILE A 138 -8.77 6.45 3.75
CA ILE A 138 -10.00 6.34 2.97
C ILE A 138 -10.11 4.91 2.42
N ASN A 139 -11.23 4.23 2.70
CA ASN A 139 -11.48 2.90 2.17
C ASN A 139 -11.88 2.95 0.70
N ASN A 140 -10.91 2.76 -0.18
CA ASN A 140 -11.14 2.76 -1.63
C ASN A 140 -12.06 1.62 -2.12
N LEU A 141 -12.18 0.51 -1.37
CA LEU A 141 -13.06 -0.60 -1.72
C LEU A 141 -14.51 -0.33 -1.31
N ALA A 142 -14.71 0.29 -0.16
CA ALA A 142 -16.04 0.65 0.32
C ALA A 142 -16.62 1.89 -0.38
N GLN A 143 -15.80 2.72 -1.02
CA GLN A 143 -16.27 3.95 -1.72
C GLN A 143 -17.35 3.70 -2.78
N ARG A 144 -17.50 2.46 -3.27
CA ARG A 144 -18.58 2.10 -4.20
C ARG A 144 -19.93 1.92 -3.51
N TYR A 145 -19.95 1.67 -2.22
CA TYR A 145 -21.14 1.33 -1.44
C TYR A 145 -21.38 2.29 -0.29
N ASP A 146 -20.32 2.89 0.24
CA ASP A 146 -20.34 3.81 1.37
C ASP A 146 -19.26 4.88 1.15
N ASN A 147 -19.67 5.99 0.53
CA ASN A 147 -18.78 7.12 0.24
C ASN A 147 -18.35 7.76 1.57
N GLY A 148 -17.08 7.60 1.92
CA GLY A 148 -16.48 8.25 3.08
C GLY A 148 -16.28 7.34 4.29
N SER A 149 -16.39 6.01 4.15
CA SER A 149 -15.97 5.13 5.24
C SER A 149 -14.47 5.29 5.48
N GLU A 150 -14.15 5.82 6.63
CA GLU A 150 -12.80 6.03 7.12
C GLU A 150 -12.41 4.87 8.01
N PHE A 151 -11.17 4.39 7.83
CA PHE A 151 -10.57 3.43 8.75
C PHE A 151 -9.54 4.15 9.60
N PRO A 152 -9.76 4.19 10.94
CA PRO A 152 -8.75 4.69 11.85
C PRO A 152 -7.57 3.73 11.89
N GLU A 153 -6.39 4.26 11.58
CA GLU A 153 -5.13 3.53 11.63
C GLU A 153 -4.14 4.28 12.53
N VAL A 154 -3.12 3.58 12.98
CA VAL A 154 -1.99 4.16 13.70
C VAL A 154 -0.69 3.80 13.00
N LEU A 155 0.21 4.78 12.91
CA LEU A 155 1.60 4.58 12.59
C LEU A 155 2.41 4.63 13.87
N ILE A 156 3.26 3.64 14.07
CA ILE A 156 4.04 3.45 15.29
C ILE A 156 5.51 3.43 14.91
N ALA A 157 6.36 4.21 15.58
CA ALA A 157 7.77 4.32 15.26
C ALA A 157 8.66 4.46 16.50
N ASN A 158 9.93 4.06 16.39
CA ASN A 158 10.94 4.26 17.44
C ASN A 158 11.76 5.55 17.24
N TYR A 159 11.26 6.49 16.47
CA TYR A 159 11.89 7.79 16.21
C TYR A 159 10.82 8.89 16.15
N ASP A 160 11.25 10.15 16.33
CA ASP A 160 10.35 11.31 16.23
C ASP A 160 9.90 11.53 14.79
N MET A 161 8.61 11.26 14.52
CA MET A 161 8.00 11.44 13.20
C MET A 161 7.80 12.93 12.85
N GLU A 162 7.63 13.80 13.85
CA GLU A 162 7.46 15.24 13.64
C GLU A 162 8.75 15.93 13.22
N GLU A 163 9.90 15.51 13.78
CA GLU A 163 11.20 16.04 13.39
C GLU A 163 11.47 15.79 11.91
N ARG A 164 11.09 14.62 11.41
CA ARG A 164 11.22 14.28 9.99
C ARG A 164 10.30 15.13 9.11
N LYS A 165 9.08 15.40 9.53
CA LYS A 165 8.16 16.30 8.80
C LYS A 165 8.74 17.69 8.67
N LYS A 166 9.37 18.21 9.73
CA LYS A 166 10.04 19.52 9.73
C LYS A 166 11.29 19.57 8.86
N SER A 167 12.00 18.45 8.72
CA SER A 167 13.24 18.37 7.92
C SER A 167 12.99 18.07 6.44
N MET A 168 11.78 17.65 6.05
CA MET A 168 11.44 17.50 4.64
C MET A 168 11.36 18.88 3.99
N PRO A 169 11.96 19.07 2.78
CA PRO A 169 11.71 20.27 2.02
C PRO A 169 10.19 20.36 1.81
N MET A 170 9.63 21.51 2.21
CA MET A 170 8.21 21.77 2.02
C MET A 170 7.91 21.59 0.54
N GLN A 171 7.15 20.58 0.19
CA GLN A 171 6.71 20.38 -1.17
C GLN A 171 5.67 21.46 -1.43
N MET A 172 6.16 22.64 -1.87
CA MET A 172 5.29 23.75 -2.21
C MET A 172 4.35 23.29 -3.31
N ASN A 173 3.06 23.40 -3.08
CA ASN A 173 2.05 23.06 -4.05
C ASN A 173 2.29 23.96 -5.28
N LEU A 174 2.28 23.38 -6.47
CA LEU A 174 2.56 24.15 -7.71
C LEU A 174 1.65 25.37 -7.83
N PHE A 175 0.45 25.32 -7.27
CA PHE A 175 -0.50 26.43 -7.19
C PHE A 175 -0.08 27.53 -6.21
N GLU A 176 0.64 27.21 -5.15
CA GLU A 176 1.19 28.20 -4.21
C GLU A 176 2.42 28.90 -4.80
N LEU A 177 3.21 28.21 -5.62
CA LEU A 177 4.39 28.77 -6.30
C LEU A 177 4.04 29.75 -7.43
N TYR A 178 2.91 29.57 -8.09
CA TYR A 178 2.55 30.37 -9.29
C TYR A 178 1.50 31.43 -9.02
N GLY A 179 1.02 31.59 -7.77
CA GLY A 179 -0.06 32.52 -7.46
C GLY A 179 -1.29 32.27 -8.33
N GLU A 180 -2.44 32.68 -7.91
CA GLU A 180 -3.66 32.59 -8.69
C GLU A 180 -3.49 33.23 -10.09
N GLN A 181 -3.01 32.45 -11.06
CA GLN A 181 -3.13 32.86 -12.44
C GLN A 181 -4.61 32.84 -12.79
N LYS A 182 -5.17 34.03 -12.97
CA LYS A 182 -6.53 34.27 -13.44
C LYS A 182 -6.87 33.25 -14.51
N THR A 183 -7.93 32.48 -14.27
CA THR A 183 -8.52 31.57 -15.25
C THR A 183 -8.73 32.34 -16.54
N VAL A 184 -7.95 32.07 -17.56
CA VAL A 184 -8.18 32.54 -18.92
C VAL A 184 -9.41 31.78 -19.41
N ARG A 185 -10.54 32.50 -19.38
CA ARG A 185 -11.81 32.01 -19.90
C ARG A 185 -11.66 31.88 -21.41
N TRP A 186 -11.59 30.67 -21.90
CA TRP A 186 -11.62 30.37 -23.33
C TRP A 186 -12.97 30.85 -23.89
N LYS A 187 -12.97 31.96 -24.61
CA LYS A 187 -14.08 32.34 -25.46
C LYS A 187 -14.02 31.46 -26.71
N GLY A 188 -14.94 30.54 -26.85
CA GLY A 188 -15.12 29.77 -28.09
C GLY A 188 -15.27 30.75 -29.28
N LYS A 189 -14.58 30.45 -30.37
CA LYS A 189 -14.79 31.13 -31.64
C LYS A 189 -16.22 30.87 -32.08
N GLU A 190 -16.98 31.92 -32.23
CA GLU A 190 -18.24 31.92 -32.98
C GLU A 190 -17.89 31.56 -34.43
N THR A 191 -18.51 30.53 -34.94
CA THR A 191 -18.48 30.17 -36.38
C THR A 191 -19.22 31.25 -37.14
N GLU A 192 -18.50 32.00 -37.97
CA GLU A 192 -19.10 32.86 -38.99
C GLU A 192 -19.82 31.95 -39.99
N GLU A 193 -21.14 32.15 -40.12
CA GLU A 193 -21.95 31.60 -41.20
C GLU A 193 -21.58 32.32 -42.51
N GLU A 194 -21.17 31.58 -43.53
CA GLU A 194 -21.04 32.08 -44.90
C GLU A 194 -22.42 32.37 -45.48
N PRO A 195 -22.61 33.49 -46.18
CA PRO A 195 -23.86 33.78 -46.87
C PRO A 195 -23.98 32.92 -48.12
N GLN A 196 -25.12 32.24 -48.25
CA GLN A 196 -25.54 31.57 -49.48
C GLN A 196 -25.85 32.61 -50.50
N ASP A 197 -25.10 32.69 -51.60
CA ASP A 197 -25.49 33.39 -52.84
C ASP A 197 -26.33 32.45 -53.71
N THR A 198 -27.36 33.01 -54.21
CA THR A 198 -28.41 32.58 -55.16
C THR A 198 -27.96 31.73 -56.34
#